data_4ddb2e333bb1c7b2be0a739aaeebef60
#
_entry.id   4ddb2e333bb1c7b2be0a739aaeebef60
#
_cell.length_a   1.000
_cell.length_b   1.000
_cell.length_c   1.000
_cell.angle_alpha   90.00
_cell.angle_beta   90.00
_cell.angle_gamma   90.00
#
_symmetry.space_group_name_H-M   'P 1'
#
loop_
_entity.id
_entity.type
_entity.pdbx_description
1 polymer ?
#
loop_
_entity_poly.entity_id
_entity_poly.type
_entity_poly.pdbx_seq_one_letter_code
_entity_poly.pdbx_strand_id
1 'polypeptide(L)'
;MERRNEDLQDRIHELEEEARQREHQQAKHIQEITDAYEQRHRKLSEFVDYVKHYFPYVEKLMPTIKFLRDTLNFGDAVIRKLCTFKDVSIKGELYSCEFNRHFRADKTICSLKEDMEGKYNLHIDGIPHVSWFRRKKEEFMEKLRPQVRSQNRGIKL
;
A
#
# COMPACT_ATOMS: atom_id res chain seq x y z
N MET A 1 8.82 57.40 -46.42
CA MET A 1 9.60 56.23 -45.98
C MET A 1 10.08 56.34 -44.54
N GLU A 2 10.50 57.46 -44.09
CA GLU A 2 10.99 57.63 -42.70
C GLU A 2 9.91 57.36 -41.64
N ARG A 3 8.71 57.89 -41.75
CA ARG A 3 7.62 57.67 -40.78
C ARG A 3 7.25 56.21 -40.59
N ARG A 4 7.30 55.40 -41.67
CA ARG A 4 6.97 53.99 -41.61
C ARG A 4 8.04 53.16 -40.89
N ASN A 5 9.26 53.66 -40.87
CA ASN A 5 10.38 53.03 -40.18
C ASN A 5 10.35 53.32 -38.68
N GLU A 6 9.96 54.56 -38.32
CA GLU A 6 9.71 54.96 -36.94
C GLU A 6 8.56 54.18 -36.31
N ASP A 7 7.43 54.06 -36.99
CA ASP A 7 6.28 53.28 -36.50
C ASP A 7 6.63 51.79 -36.30
N LEU A 8 7.48 51.23 -37.14
CA LEU A 8 7.95 49.84 -36.97
C LEU A 8 8.89 49.69 -35.81
N GLN A 9 9.77 50.66 -35.58
CA GLN A 9 10.69 50.62 -34.44
C GLN A 9 9.94 50.76 -33.11
N ASP A 10 8.95 51.64 -33.05
CA ASP A 10 8.09 51.80 -31.86
C ASP A 10 7.31 50.49 -31.59
N ARG A 11 6.79 49.84 -32.63
CA ARG A 11 6.08 48.56 -32.47
C ARG A 11 7.00 47.45 -31.98
N ILE A 12 8.23 47.40 -32.47
CA ILE A 12 9.23 46.43 -31.99
C ILE A 12 9.52 46.66 -30.53
N HIS A 13 9.72 47.91 -30.11
CA HIS A 13 9.99 48.26 -28.72
C HIS A 13 8.84 47.88 -27.79
N GLU A 14 7.57 48.13 -28.20
CA GLU A 14 6.39 47.71 -27.45
C GLU A 14 6.35 46.19 -27.28
N LEU A 15 6.58 45.43 -28.34
CA LEU A 15 6.57 43.97 -28.28
C LEU A 15 7.71 43.39 -27.40
N GLU A 16 8.88 43.98 -27.46
CA GLU A 16 9.99 43.62 -26.61
C GLU A 16 9.70 43.88 -25.13
N GLU A 17 9.02 44.99 -24.84
CA GLU A 17 8.61 45.31 -23.47
C GLU A 17 7.53 44.38 -22.96
N GLU A 18 6.53 44.08 -23.79
CA GLU A 18 5.50 43.07 -23.47
C GLU A 18 6.12 41.69 -23.23
N ALA A 19 7.08 41.29 -24.06
CA ALA A 19 7.76 40.02 -23.90
C ALA A 19 8.54 39.95 -22.57
N ARG A 20 9.27 41.01 -22.20
CA ARG A 20 9.97 41.11 -20.94
C ARG A 20 9.04 41.05 -19.73
N GLN A 21 7.88 41.72 -19.82
CA GLN A 21 6.86 41.67 -18.76
C GLN A 21 6.28 40.27 -18.59
N ARG A 22 6.00 39.56 -19.69
CA ARG A 22 5.52 38.16 -19.64
C ARG A 22 6.54 37.23 -19.02
N GLU A 23 7.79 37.34 -19.42
CA GLU A 23 8.88 36.55 -18.85
C GLU A 23 9.04 36.81 -17.35
N HIS A 24 8.98 38.08 -16.92
CA HIS A 24 9.05 38.43 -15.51
C HIS A 24 7.87 37.85 -14.72
N GLN A 25 6.64 37.92 -15.24
CA GLN A 25 5.46 37.37 -14.62
C GLN A 25 5.54 35.83 -14.52
N GLN A 26 6.03 35.18 -15.58
CA GLN A 26 6.24 33.73 -15.57
C GLN A 26 7.30 33.32 -14.54
N ALA A 27 8.42 34.01 -14.49
CA ALA A 27 9.47 33.75 -13.51
C ALA A 27 8.97 33.91 -12.07
N LYS A 28 8.19 34.97 -11.81
CA LYS A 28 7.56 35.22 -10.50
C LYS A 28 6.58 34.09 -10.13
N HIS A 29 5.75 33.65 -11.08
CA HIS A 29 4.80 32.58 -10.86
C HIS A 29 5.49 31.24 -10.56
N ILE A 30 6.54 30.90 -11.32
CA ILE A 30 7.37 29.71 -11.06
C ILE A 30 7.99 29.77 -9.68
N GLN A 31 8.52 30.93 -9.27
CA GLN A 31 9.12 31.12 -7.95
C GLN A 31 8.08 30.91 -6.82
N GLU A 32 6.88 31.46 -6.97
CA GLU A 32 5.79 31.26 -6.00
C GLU A 32 5.38 29.80 -5.84
N ILE A 33 5.29 29.05 -6.95
CA ILE A 33 5.00 27.60 -6.94
C ILE A 33 6.14 26.84 -6.27
N THR A 34 7.37 27.16 -6.60
CA THR A 34 8.56 26.51 -6.02
C THR A 34 8.63 26.74 -4.51
N ASP A 35 8.41 27.97 -4.05
CA ASP A 35 8.42 28.31 -2.62
C ASP A 35 7.31 27.57 -1.86
N ALA A 36 6.10 27.50 -2.43
CA ALA A 36 4.99 26.75 -1.84
C ALA A 36 5.30 25.24 -1.75
N TYR A 37 5.91 24.68 -2.78
CA TYR A 37 6.34 23.28 -2.80
C TYR A 37 7.41 22.99 -1.75
N GLU A 38 8.44 23.86 -1.65
CA GLU A 38 9.49 23.70 -0.66
C GLU A 38 8.96 23.80 0.78
N GLN A 39 8.02 24.71 1.06
CA GLN A 39 7.37 24.78 2.37
C GLN A 39 6.60 23.51 2.72
N ARG A 40 5.84 22.97 1.78
CA ARG A 40 5.11 21.71 1.97
C ARG A 40 6.07 20.54 2.18
N HIS A 41 7.14 20.50 1.40
CA HIS A 41 8.16 19.46 1.52
C HIS A 41 8.86 19.51 2.88
N ARG A 42 9.19 20.71 3.36
CA ARG A 42 9.80 20.92 4.69
C ARG A 42 8.89 20.43 5.80
N LYS A 43 7.61 20.82 5.79
CA LYS A 43 6.62 20.37 6.79
C LYS A 43 6.44 18.86 6.78
N LEU A 44 6.38 18.25 5.59
CA LEU A 44 6.27 16.80 5.44
C LEU A 44 7.53 16.09 5.94
N SER A 45 8.70 16.61 5.62
CA SER A 45 9.98 16.08 6.09
C SER A 45 10.10 16.14 7.62
N GLU A 46 9.72 17.24 8.24
CA GLU A 46 9.66 17.36 9.71
C GLU A 46 8.69 16.34 10.31
N PHE A 47 7.51 16.19 9.73
CA PHE A 47 6.55 15.20 10.18
C PHE A 47 7.09 13.76 10.08
N VAL A 48 7.72 13.42 8.96
CA VAL A 48 8.36 12.11 8.76
C VAL A 48 9.47 11.87 9.79
N ASP A 49 10.29 12.88 10.08
CA ASP A 49 11.35 12.79 11.08
C ASP A 49 10.79 12.53 12.48
N TYR A 50 9.70 13.21 12.87
CA TYR A 50 8.99 12.96 14.11
C TYR A 50 8.44 11.55 14.19
N VAL A 51 7.80 11.08 13.13
CA VAL A 51 7.24 9.72 13.07
C VAL A 51 8.36 8.68 13.21
N LYS A 52 9.46 8.84 12.49
CA LYS A 52 10.61 7.92 12.58
C LYS A 52 11.24 7.92 13.98
N HIS A 53 11.29 9.06 14.62
CA HIS A 53 11.89 9.19 15.95
C HIS A 53 11.03 8.58 17.05
N TYR A 54 9.74 8.93 17.07
CA TYR A 54 8.82 8.51 18.15
C TYR A 54 8.07 7.22 17.88
N PHE A 55 7.92 6.86 16.61
CA PHE A 55 7.19 5.66 16.16
C PHE A 55 8.03 4.87 15.13
N PRO A 56 9.21 4.38 15.50
CA PRO A 56 10.12 3.71 14.55
C PRO A 56 9.51 2.45 13.93
N TYR A 57 8.51 1.84 14.58
CA TYR A 57 7.81 0.66 14.07
C TYR A 57 6.93 0.95 12.85
N VAL A 58 6.53 2.21 12.63
CA VAL A 58 5.65 2.59 11.50
C VAL A 58 6.33 2.31 10.16
N GLU A 59 7.61 2.59 10.03
CA GLU A 59 8.37 2.28 8.81
C GLU A 59 8.38 0.78 8.50
N LYS A 60 8.53 -0.04 9.54
CA LYS A 60 8.51 -1.50 9.43
C LYS A 60 7.12 -2.07 9.12
N LEU A 61 6.05 -1.35 9.50
CA LEU A 61 4.66 -1.72 9.16
C LEU A 61 4.30 -1.45 7.71
N MET A 62 4.97 -0.55 7.01
CA MET A 62 4.57 -0.16 5.65
C MET A 62 4.51 -1.32 4.65
N PRO A 63 5.50 -2.23 4.58
CA PRO A 63 5.40 -3.39 3.70
C PRO A 63 4.23 -4.31 4.06
N THR A 64 3.96 -4.46 5.35
CA THR A 64 2.84 -5.27 5.86
C THR A 64 1.49 -4.66 5.49
N ILE A 65 1.34 -3.34 5.65
CA ILE A 65 0.12 -2.61 5.25
C ILE A 65 -0.15 -2.77 3.76
N LYS A 66 0.88 -2.65 2.91
CA LYS A 66 0.75 -2.88 1.47
C LYS A 66 0.30 -4.30 1.16
N PHE A 67 0.86 -5.29 1.82
CA PHE A 67 0.48 -6.68 1.67
C PHE A 67 -0.99 -6.91 2.07
N LEU A 68 -1.42 -6.41 3.21
CA LEU A 68 -2.81 -6.54 3.68
C LEU A 68 -3.81 -5.86 2.74
N ARG A 69 -3.47 -4.71 2.21
CA ARG A 69 -4.34 -3.95 1.31
C ARG A 69 -4.35 -4.51 -0.10
N ASP A 70 -3.19 -4.70 -0.70
CA ASP A 70 -3.04 -4.97 -2.13
C ASP A 70 -3.11 -6.48 -2.45
N THR A 71 -2.66 -7.33 -1.55
CA THR A 71 -2.65 -8.78 -1.73
C THR A 71 -3.85 -9.45 -1.09
N LEU A 72 -4.10 -9.20 0.17
CA LEU A 72 -5.21 -9.81 0.91
C LEU A 72 -6.52 -9.03 0.78
N ASN A 73 -6.47 -7.83 0.23
CA ASN A 73 -7.63 -6.96 -0.01
C ASN A 73 -8.47 -6.70 1.26
N PHE A 74 -7.80 -6.51 2.39
CA PHE A 74 -8.47 -6.14 3.63
C PHE A 74 -9.01 -4.71 3.56
N GLY A 75 -10.16 -4.48 4.18
CA GLY A 75 -10.74 -3.15 4.31
C GLY A 75 -9.94 -2.26 5.27
N ASP A 76 -10.03 -0.95 5.11
CA ASP A 76 -9.29 0.04 5.92
C ASP A 76 -9.55 -0.10 7.42
N ALA A 77 -10.78 -0.38 7.84
CA ALA A 77 -11.13 -0.56 9.24
C ALA A 77 -10.38 -1.74 9.89
N VAL A 78 -10.23 -2.84 9.14
CA VAL A 78 -9.49 -4.02 9.59
C VAL A 78 -8.00 -3.70 9.69
N ILE A 79 -7.43 -3.07 8.66
CA ILE A 79 -6.03 -2.68 8.63
C ILE A 79 -5.70 -1.73 9.78
N ARG A 80 -6.53 -0.74 10.04
CA ARG A 80 -6.34 0.20 11.16
C ARG A 80 -6.30 -0.51 12.52
N LYS A 81 -7.21 -1.47 12.74
CA LYS A 81 -7.21 -2.26 13.98
C LYS A 81 -5.96 -3.13 14.11
N LEU A 82 -5.56 -3.78 13.02
CA LEU A 82 -4.33 -4.58 13.00
C LEU A 82 -3.08 -3.74 13.27
N CYS A 83 -3.01 -2.53 12.73
CA CYS A 83 -1.89 -1.60 12.97
C CYS A 83 -1.81 -1.08 14.41
N THR A 84 -2.88 -1.18 15.19
CA THR A 84 -2.86 -0.93 16.64
C THR A 84 -2.55 -2.17 17.46
N PHE A 85 -2.11 -3.25 16.81
CA PHE A 85 -1.76 -4.55 17.41
C PHE A 85 -2.94 -5.20 18.17
N LYS A 86 -4.15 -4.93 17.73
CA LYS A 86 -5.37 -5.58 18.23
C LYS A 86 -5.73 -6.76 17.36
N ASP A 87 -6.28 -7.77 17.99
CA ASP A 87 -6.82 -8.93 17.29
C ASP A 87 -8.12 -8.55 16.58
N VAL A 88 -8.26 -9.04 15.36
CA VAL A 88 -9.46 -8.80 14.52
C VAL A 88 -10.02 -10.12 14.06
N SER A 89 -11.31 -10.34 14.32
CA SER A 89 -12.02 -11.49 13.78
C SER A 89 -12.44 -11.22 12.33
N ILE A 90 -12.07 -12.13 11.43
CA ILE A 90 -12.36 -12.04 10.00
C ILE A 90 -13.25 -13.21 9.60
N LYS A 91 -14.26 -12.91 8.78
CA LYS A 91 -15.11 -13.87 8.12
C LYS A 91 -15.14 -13.58 6.64
N GLY A 92 -14.90 -14.61 5.83
CA GLY A 92 -14.91 -14.48 4.38
C GLY A 92 -13.82 -15.32 3.74
N GLU A 93 -13.34 -14.87 2.61
CA GLU A 93 -12.30 -15.57 1.86
C GLU A 93 -10.97 -14.80 1.92
N LEU A 94 -9.88 -15.52 2.18
CA LEU A 94 -8.53 -15.01 2.21
C LEU A 94 -7.74 -15.56 1.03
N TYR A 95 -7.04 -14.69 0.32
CA TYR A 95 -6.22 -15.06 -0.82
C TYR A 95 -4.82 -15.48 -0.41
N SER A 96 -4.37 -16.63 -0.92
CA SER A 96 -2.99 -17.11 -0.78
C SER A 96 -2.19 -16.87 -2.05
N CYS A 97 -1.11 -16.10 -1.95
CA CYS A 97 -0.17 -15.91 -3.05
C CYS A 97 0.56 -17.19 -3.42
N GLU A 98 0.95 -17.99 -2.44
CA GLU A 98 1.70 -19.23 -2.66
C GLU A 98 0.90 -20.23 -3.50
N PHE A 99 -0.40 -20.34 -3.25
CA PHE A 99 -1.28 -21.31 -3.93
C PHE A 99 -2.17 -20.69 -5.00
N ASN A 100 -2.11 -19.36 -5.16
CA ASN A 100 -2.92 -18.60 -6.10
C ASN A 100 -4.41 -18.97 -6.02
N ARG A 101 -4.95 -19.05 -4.81
CA ARG A 101 -6.37 -19.37 -4.58
C ARG A 101 -6.87 -18.76 -3.28
N HIS A 102 -8.20 -18.69 -3.16
CA HIS A 102 -8.90 -18.27 -1.95
C HIS A 102 -9.20 -19.45 -1.03
N PHE A 103 -9.08 -19.20 0.27
CA PHE A 103 -9.45 -20.14 1.32
C PHE A 103 -10.48 -19.50 2.24
N ARG A 104 -11.49 -20.24 2.63
CA ARG A 104 -12.53 -19.74 3.50
C ARG A 104 -12.02 -19.59 4.93
N ALA A 105 -12.32 -18.44 5.52
CA ALA A 105 -12.07 -18.11 6.91
C ALA A 105 -13.41 -17.93 7.64
N ASP A 106 -13.68 -18.78 8.62
CA ASP A 106 -14.82 -18.65 9.52
C ASP A 106 -14.34 -18.31 10.92
N LYS A 107 -14.73 -17.12 11.43
CA LYS A 107 -14.36 -16.62 12.75
C LYS A 107 -12.85 -16.69 13.04
N THR A 108 -12.07 -16.39 12.03
CA THR A 108 -10.61 -16.47 12.08
C THR A 108 -10.05 -15.21 12.71
N ILE A 109 -9.16 -15.35 13.69
CA ILE A 109 -8.56 -14.23 14.39
C ILE A 109 -7.23 -13.88 13.71
N CYS A 110 -7.15 -12.64 13.22
CA CYS A 110 -5.95 -12.08 12.64
C CYS A 110 -5.26 -11.13 13.60
N SER A 111 -3.95 -11.17 13.64
CA SER A 111 -3.11 -10.26 14.44
C SER A 111 -1.79 -10.00 13.72
N LEU A 112 -1.13 -8.88 14.02
CA LEU A 112 0.22 -8.60 13.59
C LEU A 112 1.19 -8.90 14.73
N LYS A 113 2.26 -9.63 14.42
CA LYS A 113 3.34 -9.94 15.35
C LYS A 113 4.69 -9.64 14.75
N GLU A 114 5.58 -9.11 15.57
CA GLU A 114 6.97 -8.86 15.21
C GLU A 114 7.76 -10.18 15.26
N ASP A 115 8.54 -10.44 14.21
CA ASP A 115 9.46 -11.57 14.17
C ASP A 115 10.83 -11.22 14.76
N MET A 116 11.75 -12.17 14.77
CA MET A 116 13.11 -11.97 15.28
C MET A 116 13.92 -10.94 14.49
N GLU A 117 13.56 -10.68 13.24
CA GLU A 117 14.20 -9.70 12.38
C GLU A 117 13.58 -8.29 12.52
N GLY A 118 12.56 -8.15 13.36
CA GLY A 118 11.84 -6.90 13.57
C GLY A 118 10.83 -6.57 12.46
N LYS A 119 10.45 -7.55 11.66
CA LYS A 119 9.39 -7.42 10.66
C LYS A 119 8.05 -7.81 11.25
N TYR A 120 7.01 -7.10 10.84
CA TYR A 120 5.64 -7.43 11.25
C TYR A 120 5.00 -8.37 10.25
N ASN A 121 4.53 -9.51 10.75
CA ASN A 121 3.89 -10.54 9.95
C ASN A 121 2.46 -10.77 10.41
N LEU A 122 1.59 -11.08 9.46
CA LEU A 122 0.21 -11.47 9.74
C LEU A 122 0.19 -12.88 10.33
N HIS A 123 -0.41 -13.01 11.51
CA HIS A 123 -0.75 -14.26 12.14
C HIS A 123 -2.25 -14.50 12.04
N ILE A 124 -2.63 -15.70 11.67
CA ILE A 124 -4.00 -16.14 11.55
C ILE A 124 -4.18 -17.32 12.52
N ASP A 125 -5.13 -17.19 13.44
CA ASP A 125 -5.35 -18.18 14.52
C ASP A 125 -4.07 -18.54 15.31
N GLY A 126 -3.23 -17.53 15.53
CA GLY A 126 -1.98 -17.65 16.31
C GLY A 126 -0.79 -18.23 15.58
N ILE A 127 -0.91 -18.55 14.29
CA ILE A 127 0.20 -19.03 13.44
C ILE A 127 0.48 -18.10 12.27
N PRO A 128 1.70 -18.06 11.74
CA PRO A 128 2.02 -17.26 10.57
C PRO A 128 1.07 -17.57 9.41
N HIS A 129 0.66 -16.55 8.66
CA HIS A 129 -0.30 -16.70 7.57
C HIS A 129 0.12 -17.75 6.53
N VAL A 130 1.41 -17.86 6.22
CA VAL A 130 1.92 -18.89 5.28
C VAL A 130 1.62 -20.29 5.80
N SER A 131 1.89 -20.55 7.06
CA SER A 131 1.62 -21.83 7.72
C SER A 131 0.12 -22.14 7.80
N TRP A 132 -0.70 -21.10 8.07
CA TRP A 132 -2.15 -21.26 8.07
C TRP A 132 -2.69 -21.65 6.71
N PHE A 133 -2.24 -21.02 5.63
CA PHE A 133 -2.65 -21.37 4.27
C PHE A 133 -2.20 -22.77 3.88
N ARG A 134 -0.98 -23.19 4.26
CA ARG A 134 -0.51 -24.58 4.03
C ARG A 134 -1.38 -25.59 4.71
N ARG A 135 -1.75 -25.34 5.97
CA ARG A 135 -2.67 -26.21 6.70
C ARG A 135 -4.05 -26.29 6.05
N LYS A 136 -4.58 -25.16 5.62
CA LYS A 136 -5.87 -25.13 4.88
C LYS A 136 -5.81 -25.90 3.57
N LYS A 137 -4.71 -25.82 2.85
CA LYS A 137 -4.50 -26.59 1.63
C LYS A 137 -4.48 -28.10 1.91
N GLU A 138 -3.77 -28.53 2.94
CA GLU A 138 -3.73 -29.92 3.37
C GLU A 138 -5.13 -30.45 3.74
N GLU A 139 -5.87 -29.71 4.56
CA GLU A 139 -7.27 -30.04 4.90
C GLU A 139 -8.16 -30.19 3.64
N PHE A 140 -7.99 -29.29 2.67
CA PHE A 140 -8.71 -29.34 1.41
C PHE A 140 -8.34 -30.58 0.58
N MET A 141 -7.05 -30.88 0.49
CA MET A 141 -6.57 -32.09 -0.23
C MET A 141 -7.02 -33.37 0.42
N GLU A 142 -7.09 -33.46 1.74
CA GLU A 142 -7.63 -34.61 2.47
C GLU A 142 -9.11 -34.83 2.17
N LYS A 143 -9.91 -33.77 2.09
CA LYS A 143 -11.33 -33.85 1.71
C LYS A 143 -11.54 -34.35 0.28
N LEU A 144 -10.56 -34.13 -0.60
CA LEU A 144 -10.59 -34.57 -1.99
C LEU A 144 -10.08 -36.00 -2.18
N ARG A 145 -9.40 -36.60 -1.17
CA ARG A 145 -8.98 -37.99 -1.26
C ARG A 145 -10.22 -38.89 -1.29
N PRO A 146 -10.35 -39.78 -2.30
CA PRO A 146 -11.42 -40.75 -2.29
C PRO A 146 -11.28 -41.58 -1.02
N GLN A 147 -12.36 -41.65 -0.22
CA GLN A 147 -12.43 -42.57 0.89
C GLN A 147 -12.36 -43.96 0.28
N VAL A 148 -11.22 -44.60 0.42
CA VAL A 148 -11.11 -46.01 0.15
C VAL A 148 -11.98 -46.70 1.20
N ARG A 149 -13.25 -46.98 0.87
CA ARG A 149 -14.06 -47.91 1.61
C ARG A 149 -13.33 -49.20 1.53
N SER A 150 -12.67 -49.61 2.59
CA SER A 150 -12.24 -50.98 2.76
C SER A 150 -13.49 -51.82 2.80
N GLN A 151 -13.89 -52.31 1.65
CA GLN A 151 -14.84 -53.39 1.58
C GLN A 151 -14.11 -54.65 2.05
N ASN A 152 -14.05 -54.82 3.37
CA ASN A 152 -13.79 -56.08 3.98
C ASN A 152 -15.03 -56.94 3.71
N ARG A 153 -15.16 -57.48 2.50
CA ARG A 153 -15.96 -58.63 2.26
C ARG A 153 -15.22 -59.83 2.86
N GLY A 154 -15.57 -60.10 4.10
CA GLY A 154 -15.19 -61.37 4.70
C GLY A 154 -15.67 -62.48 3.78
N ILE A 155 -14.73 -63.17 3.14
CA ILE A 155 -14.97 -64.40 2.50
C ILE A 155 -15.21 -65.41 3.63
N LYS A 156 -16.47 -65.74 3.89
CA LYS A 156 -16.82 -66.95 4.68
C LYS A 156 -16.59 -68.14 3.78
N LEU A 157 -15.59 -68.85 4.10
CA LEU A 157 -15.48 -70.27 3.64
C LEU A 157 -16.45 -71.12 4.42
#